data_0f551424b5d8e6728b5b955c6df3febf
#
_entry.id   0f551424b5d8e6728b5b955c6df3febf
#
_cell.length_a   1.000
_cell.length_b   1.000
_cell.length_c   1.000
_cell.angle_alpha   90.00
_cell.angle_beta   90.00
_cell.angle_gamma   90.00
#
_symmetry.space_group_name_H-M   'P 1'
#
loop_
_entity.id
_entity.type
_entity.pdbx_description
1 polymer ?
#
loop_
_entity_poly.entity_id
_entity_poly.type
_entity_poly.pdbx_seq_one_letter_code
_entity_poly.pdbx_strand_id
1 'polypeptide(L)'
;MTDTIDRLAGLTAHHPLHATRQERAKVAVATQACEDLLLGNSLAGQLSQAERLVLAAEQARVSGIAALEAEYRTRAHALGDAITPALRQILDTAGSTTGHASLDAMLHFVRTLALNPAQSDQAALLAMPAAGLSVDDTVLLAQLIGFVAYQARLLAGVQAMAALGSVAAQAATAVETAPFVHPANLPAPGEPLRRNGFTSETLDWKAWLPVLNPATATAAQQQVLEVSHPKAKTMDFYLLLGRQPEVLLERSQAFDAIMYAPG
;
A
#
# COMPACT_ATOMS: atom_id res chain seq x y z
N MET A 1 -8.79 -16.73 -13.30
CA MET A 1 -9.31 -16.55 -11.92
C MET A 1 -9.65 -15.07 -11.78
N THR A 2 -10.84 -14.71 -11.34
CA THR A 2 -11.22 -13.29 -11.19
C THR A 2 -10.55 -12.77 -9.94
N ASP A 3 -9.73 -11.73 -10.05
CA ASP A 3 -9.07 -11.11 -8.90
C ASP A 3 -10.06 -10.30 -8.03
N THR A 4 -9.64 -9.92 -6.84
CA THR A 4 -10.48 -9.17 -5.88
C THR A 4 -10.99 -7.85 -6.48
N ILE A 5 -10.18 -7.15 -7.26
CA ILE A 5 -10.57 -5.88 -7.88
C ILE A 5 -11.67 -6.08 -8.92
N ASP A 6 -11.51 -7.06 -9.81
CA ASP A 6 -12.54 -7.37 -10.82
C ASP A 6 -13.85 -7.78 -10.15
N ARG A 7 -13.78 -8.63 -9.14
CA ARG A 7 -14.95 -9.09 -8.40
C ARG A 7 -15.69 -7.94 -7.69
N LEU A 8 -14.97 -7.08 -6.98
CA LEU A 8 -15.56 -5.95 -6.26
C LEU A 8 -16.02 -4.82 -7.19
N ALA A 9 -15.44 -4.70 -8.36
CA ALA A 9 -15.90 -3.78 -9.41
C ALA A 9 -17.04 -4.34 -10.26
N GLY A 10 -17.45 -5.60 -10.03
CA GLY A 10 -18.51 -6.26 -10.81
C GLY A 10 -18.11 -6.58 -12.25
N LEU A 11 -16.80 -6.71 -12.53
CA LEU A 11 -16.31 -7.03 -13.87
C LEU A 11 -16.38 -8.54 -14.10
N THR A 12 -17.19 -8.94 -15.06
CA THR A 12 -17.18 -10.32 -15.57
C THR A 12 -16.12 -10.47 -16.65
N ALA A 13 -15.78 -11.72 -17.02
CA ALA A 13 -14.84 -12.00 -18.10
C ALA A 13 -15.26 -11.41 -19.46
N HIS A 14 -16.54 -11.08 -19.63
CA HIS A 14 -17.08 -10.48 -20.85
C HIS A 14 -17.14 -8.93 -20.80
N HIS A 15 -16.79 -8.33 -19.67
CA HIS A 15 -16.81 -6.89 -19.55
C HIS A 15 -15.62 -6.28 -20.31
N PRO A 16 -15.79 -5.25 -21.16
CA PRO A 16 -14.69 -4.66 -21.93
C PRO A 16 -13.51 -4.21 -21.07
N LEU A 17 -13.78 -3.62 -19.90
CA LEU A 17 -12.75 -3.18 -18.97
C LEU A 17 -11.94 -4.34 -18.36
N HIS A 18 -12.55 -5.54 -18.23
CA HIS A 18 -11.79 -6.73 -17.85
C HIS A 18 -10.71 -7.04 -18.90
N ALA A 19 -11.08 -7.04 -20.20
CA ALA A 19 -10.13 -7.26 -21.28
C ALA A 19 -8.98 -6.22 -21.24
N THR A 20 -9.31 -4.95 -21.08
CA THR A 20 -8.31 -3.87 -20.93
C THR A 20 -7.37 -4.11 -19.75
N ARG A 21 -7.87 -4.56 -18.60
CA ARG A 21 -7.01 -4.92 -17.46
C ARG A 21 -6.11 -6.13 -17.75
N GLN A 22 -6.57 -7.07 -18.57
CA GLN A 22 -5.78 -8.26 -18.97
C GLN A 22 -4.63 -7.92 -19.92
N GLU A 23 -4.63 -6.79 -20.60
CA GLU A 23 -3.46 -6.30 -21.33
C GLU A 23 -2.25 -6.12 -20.40
N ARG A 24 -2.51 -5.91 -19.11
CA ARG A 24 -1.51 -5.83 -18.04
C ARG A 24 -1.73 -6.92 -16.99
N ALA A 25 -1.95 -8.16 -17.43
CA ALA A 25 -2.24 -9.28 -16.55
C ALA A 25 -1.20 -9.47 -15.42
N LYS A 26 0.09 -9.18 -15.69
CA LYS A 26 1.15 -9.25 -14.67
C LYS A 26 0.88 -8.34 -13.47
N VAL A 27 0.31 -7.15 -13.72
CA VAL A 27 -0.07 -6.22 -12.63
C VAL A 27 -1.20 -6.82 -11.80
N ALA A 28 -2.24 -7.35 -12.46
CA ALA A 28 -3.38 -7.95 -11.76
C ALA A 28 -2.94 -9.16 -10.90
N VAL A 29 -2.11 -10.05 -11.46
CA VAL A 29 -1.57 -11.22 -10.75
C VAL A 29 -0.72 -10.80 -9.55
N ALA A 30 0.23 -9.86 -9.73
CA ALA A 30 1.09 -9.42 -8.65
C ALA A 30 0.32 -8.64 -7.56
N THR A 31 -0.72 -7.88 -7.94
CA THR A 31 -1.61 -7.22 -6.97
C THR A 31 -2.36 -8.24 -6.12
N GLN A 32 -2.90 -9.30 -6.75
CA GLN A 32 -3.58 -10.37 -6.01
C GLN A 32 -2.62 -11.14 -5.10
N ALA A 33 -1.41 -11.44 -5.57
CA ALA A 33 -0.39 -12.10 -4.75
C ALA A 33 0.00 -11.28 -3.51
N CYS A 34 0.13 -9.95 -3.64
CA CYS A 34 0.32 -9.07 -2.49
C CYS A 34 -0.85 -9.14 -1.50
N GLU A 35 -2.08 -9.18 -1.98
CA GLU A 35 -3.26 -9.32 -1.13
C GLU A 35 -3.28 -10.65 -0.38
N ASP A 36 -3.06 -11.75 -1.12
CA ASP A 36 -3.08 -13.10 -0.58
C ASP A 36 -2.00 -13.28 0.49
N LEU A 37 -0.83 -12.69 0.30
CA LEU A 37 0.24 -12.70 1.29
C LEU A 37 -0.08 -11.83 2.51
N LEU A 38 -0.41 -10.56 2.30
CA LEU A 38 -0.61 -9.60 3.40
C LEU A 38 -1.83 -9.93 4.27
N LEU A 39 -2.89 -10.46 3.68
CA LEU A 39 -4.16 -10.76 4.35
C LEU A 39 -4.40 -12.27 4.56
N GLY A 40 -3.45 -13.09 4.14
CA GLY A 40 -3.42 -14.53 4.37
C GLY A 40 -2.84 -14.92 5.74
N ASN A 41 -2.64 -16.22 5.93
CA ASN A 41 -2.13 -16.80 7.17
C ASN A 41 -0.66 -17.26 7.07
N SER A 42 0.02 -16.97 5.97
CA SER A 42 1.39 -17.46 5.71
C SER A 42 2.48 -16.63 6.37
N LEU A 43 2.21 -15.35 6.69
CA LEU A 43 3.19 -14.48 7.32
C LEU A 43 3.38 -14.84 8.79
N ALA A 44 4.65 -15.05 9.16
CA ALA A 44 5.06 -15.16 10.56
C ALA A 44 5.18 -13.76 11.18
N GLY A 45 4.94 -13.67 12.50
CA GLY A 45 5.07 -12.41 13.26
C GLY A 45 4.04 -12.32 14.37
N GLN A 46 4.09 -11.24 15.14
CA GLN A 46 3.14 -10.97 16.20
C GLN A 46 1.84 -10.33 15.67
N LEU A 47 1.92 -9.62 14.53
CA LEU A 47 0.74 -9.04 13.88
C LEU A 47 -0.06 -10.16 13.18
N SER A 48 -1.05 -10.68 13.87
CA SER A 48 -1.86 -11.82 13.42
C SER A 48 -2.67 -11.52 12.15
N GLN A 49 -3.10 -12.57 11.44
CA GLN A 49 -4.03 -12.42 10.31
C GLN A 49 -5.30 -11.68 10.69
N ALA A 50 -5.85 -11.97 11.88
CA ALA A 50 -7.05 -11.32 12.40
C ALA A 50 -6.85 -9.80 12.53
N GLU A 51 -5.74 -9.37 13.14
CA GLU A 51 -5.41 -7.95 13.26
C GLU A 51 -5.19 -7.31 11.89
N ARG A 52 -4.48 -7.95 10.98
CA ARG A 52 -4.26 -7.42 9.62
C ARG A 52 -5.57 -7.20 8.87
N LEU A 53 -6.50 -8.15 8.91
CA LEU A 53 -7.81 -8.02 8.27
C LEU A 53 -8.66 -6.93 8.93
N VAL A 54 -8.65 -6.82 10.25
CA VAL A 54 -9.40 -5.78 10.97
C VAL A 54 -8.84 -4.39 10.68
N LEU A 55 -7.52 -4.23 10.67
CA LEU A 55 -6.87 -2.96 10.35
C LEU A 55 -7.07 -2.56 8.87
N ALA A 56 -7.07 -3.55 7.95
CA ALA A 56 -7.41 -3.32 6.55
C ALA A 56 -8.88 -2.89 6.37
N ALA A 57 -9.81 -3.51 7.10
CA ALA A 57 -11.21 -3.12 7.10
C ALA A 57 -11.40 -1.68 7.63
N GLU A 58 -10.72 -1.34 8.74
CA GLU A 58 -10.75 0.01 9.28
C GLU A 58 -10.19 1.03 8.30
N GLN A 59 -9.07 0.73 7.64
CA GLN A 59 -8.50 1.62 6.63
C GLN A 59 -9.46 1.81 5.45
N ALA A 60 -10.08 0.73 4.94
CA ALA A 60 -11.05 0.80 3.85
C ALA A 60 -12.27 1.65 4.26
N ARG A 61 -12.72 1.52 5.52
CA ARG A 61 -13.82 2.31 6.11
C ARG A 61 -13.48 3.81 6.10
N VAL A 62 -12.34 4.20 6.67
CA VAL A 62 -11.96 5.61 6.75
C VAL A 62 -11.60 6.21 5.38
N SER A 63 -11.23 5.36 4.42
CA SER A 63 -11.02 5.76 3.03
C SER A 63 -12.33 5.86 2.22
N GLY A 64 -13.47 5.47 2.80
CA GLY A 64 -14.78 5.55 2.15
C GLY A 64 -15.01 4.48 1.06
N ILE A 65 -14.26 3.37 1.05
CA ILE A 65 -14.37 2.30 0.04
C ILE A 65 -15.17 1.12 0.62
N ALA A 66 -16.49 1.29 0.64
CA ALA A 66 -17.41 0.35 1.28
C ALA A 66 -17.27 -1.11 0.79
N ALA A 67 -16.96 -1.32 -0.50
CA ALA A 67 -16.80 -2.66 -1.05
C ALA A 67 -15.56 -3.39 -0.46
N LEU A 68 -14.44 -2.69 -0.27
CA LEU A 68 -13.26 -3.26 0.40
C LEU A 68 -13.48 -3.45 1.89
N GLU A 69 -14.15 -2.50 2.56
CA GLU A 69 -14.52 -2.66 3.97
C GLU A 69 -15.35 -3.93 4.15
N ALA A 70 -16.41 -4.11 3.38
CA ALA A 70 -17.27 -5.28 3.45
C ALA A 70 -16.52 -6.60 3.20
N GLU A 71 -15.62 -6.60 2.21
CA GLU A 71 -14.77 -7.75 1.89
C GLU A 71 -13.89 -8.13 3.08
N TYR A 72 -13.14 -7.19 3.63
CA TYR A 72 -12.22 -7.47 4.73
C TYR A 72 -12.95 -7.83 6.03
N ARG A 73 -14.09 -7.18 6.30
CA ARG A 73 -14.95 -7.56 7.42
C ARG A 73 -15.46 -8.99 7.29
N THR A 74 -15.92 -9.39 6.11
CA THR A 74 -16.38 -10.77 5.84
C THR A 74 -15.27 -11.77 6.07
N ARG A 75 -14.07 -11.49 5.56
CA ARG A 75 -12.89 -12.35 5.77
C ARG A 75 -12.47 -12.41 7.24
N ALA A 76 -12.52 -11.27 7.94
CA ALA A 76 -12.24 -11.24 9.38
C ALA A 76 -13.24 -12.09 10.17
N HIS A 77 -14.55 -11.91 9.93
CA HIS A 77 -15.58 -12.70 10.62
C HIS A 77 -15.44 -14.21 10.35
N ALA A 78 -14.98 -14.61 9.18
CA ALA A 78 -14.74 -16.01 8.84
C ALA A 78 -13.63 -16.68 9.68
N LEU A 79 -12.79 -15.89 10.37
CA LEU A 79 -11.75 -16.41 11.27
C LEU A 79 -12.32 -16.85 12.63
N GLY A 80 -13.60 -16.66 12.91
CA GLY A 80 -14.28 -17.16 14.09
C GLY A 80 -13.64 -16.68 15.41
N ASP A 81 -13.18 -17.63 16.22
CA ASP A 81 -12.62 -17.35 17.56
C ASP A 81 -11.30 -16.57 17.53
N ALA A 82 -10.61 -16.47 16.39
CA ALA A 82 -9.44 -15.61 16.27
C ALA A 82 -9.80 -14.10 16.33
N ILE A 83 -11.08 -13.75 16.13
CA ILE A 83 -11.57 -12.38 16.32
C ILE A 83 -11.91 -12.17 17.80
N THR A 84 -10.93 -11.63 18.52
CA THR A 84 -11.08 -11.27 19.93
C THR A 84 -12.19 -10.22 20.16
N PRO A 85 -12.70 -10.04 21.38
CA PRO A 85 -13.67 -8.99 21.69
C PRO A 85 -13.19 -7.59 21.28
N ALA A 86 -11.91 -7.28 21.46
CA ALA A 86 -11.32 -6.00 21.07
C ALA A 86 -11.33 -5.81 19.54
N LEU A 87 -10.96 -6.83 18.77
CA LEU A 87 -11.01 -6.80 17.30
C LEU A 87 -12.46 -6.70 16.79
N ARG A 88 -13.39 -7.38 17.43
CA ARG A 88 -14.82 -7.29 17.10
C ARG A 88 -15.35 -5.88 17.34
N GLN A 89 -14.98 -5.24 18.45
CA GLN A 89 -15.34 -3.85 18.72
C GLN A 89 -14.94 -2.90 17.59
N ILE A 90 -13.74 -3.07 17.02
CA ILE A 90 -13.26 -2.25 15.88
C ILE A 90 -14.14 -2.50 14.64
N LEU A 91 -14.44 -3.75 14.35
CA LEU A 91 -15.29 -4.11 13.21
C LEU A 91 -16.70 -3.51 13.33
N ASP A 92 -17.28 -3.55 14.53
CA ASP A 92 -18.69 -3.20 14.75
C ASP A 92 -18.90 -1.71 15.04
N THR A 93 -17.87 -1.00 15.55
CA THR A 93 -18.00 0.39 15.99
C THR A 93 -16.93 1.28 15.36
N ALA A 94 -17.37 2.13 14.43
CA ALA A 94 -16.48 3.09 13.79
C ALA A 94 -15.86 4.05 14.82
N GLY A 95 -14.56 4.34 14.66
CA GLY A 95 -13.85 5.28 15.53
C GLY A 95 -13.56 4.76 16.93
N SER A 96 -13.87 3.48 17.24
CA SER A 96 -13.65 2.90 18.56
C SER A 96 -12.16 2.87 18.95
N THR A 97 -11.92 2.85 20.26
CA THR A 97 -10.66 2.46 20.91
C THR A 97 -10.91 1.19 21.71
N THR A 98 -9.88 0.41 21.97
CA THR A 98 -10.01 -0.91 22.59
C THR A 98 -9.51 -0.95 24.04
N GLY A 99 -8.72 0.04 24.44
CA GLY A 99 -7.99 0.06 25.71
C GLY A 99 -6.71 -0.79 25.70
N HIS A 100 -6.38 -1.42 24.57
CA HIS A 100 -5.12 -2.14 24.36
C HIS A 100 -4.11 -1.21 23.67
N ALA A 101 -3.06 -0.83 24.38
CA ALA A 101 -2.12 0.21 23.93
C ALA A 101 -1.55 -0.02 22.51
N SER A 102 -1.11 -1.25 22.22
CA SER A 102 -0.54 -1.57 20.89
C SER A 102 -1.60 -1.50 19.78
N LEU A 103 -2.79 -2.06 20.03
CA LEU A 103 -3.87 -2.06 19.04
C LEU A 103 -4.40 -0.64 18.79
N ASP A 104 -4.54 0.15 19.85
CA ASP A 104 -4.98 1.54 19.74
C ASP A 104 -3.94 2.42 19.02
N ALA A 105 -2.64 2.17 19.22
CA ALA A 105 -1.56 2.81 18.48
C ALA A 105 -1.61 2.46 16.98
N MET A 106 -1.81 1.19 16.65
CA MET A 106 -1.98 0.74 15.26
C MET A 106 -3.20 1.39 14.59
N LEU A 107 -4.35 1.42 15.29
CA LEU A 107 -5.56 2.08 14.79
C LEU A 107 -5.36 3.57 14.56
N HIS A 108 -4.72 4.25 15.51
CA HIS A 108 -4.40 5.66 15.35
C HIS A 108 -3.53 5.90 14.12
N PHE A 109 -2.48 5.09 13.92
CA PHE A 109 -1.60 5.21 12.77
C PHE A 109 -2.32 4.94 11.45
N VAL A 110 -3.14 3.88 11.38
CA VAL A 110 -3.97 3.56 10.21
C VAL A 110 -4.89 4.72 9.83
N ARG A 111 -5.62 5.26 10.81
CA ARG A 111 -6.56 6.37 10.59
C ARG A 111 -5.86 7.65 10.16
N THR A 112 -4.76 7.99 10.84
CA THR A 112 -3.99 9.19 10.54
C THR A 112 -3.37 9.12 9.15
N LEU A 113 -2.73 8.00 8.82
CA LEU A 113 -2.10 7.83 7.51
C LEU A 113 -3.12 7.81 6.36
N ALA A 114 -4.32 7.27 6.60
CA ALA A 114 -5.38 7.25 5.60
C ALA A 114 -6.05 8.61 5.38
N LEU A 115 -6.31 9.36 6.45
CA LEU A 115 -7.07 10.61 6.41
C LEU A 115 -6.21 11.86 6.28
N ASN A 116 -5.06 11.86 6.93
CA ASN A 116 -4.14 13.00 6.95
C ASN A 116 -2.67 12.53 6.97
N PRO A 117 -2.15 12.05 5.83
CA PRO A 117 -0.81 11.49 5.74
C PRO A 117 0.30 12.47 6.14
N ALA A 118 0.06 13.78 6.05
CA ALA A 118 1.02 14.80 6.50
C ALA A 118 1.27 14.79 8.02
N GLN A 119 0.35 14.23 8.81
CA GLN A 119 0.50 14.06 10.25
C GLN A 119 1.11 12.72 10.65
N SER A 120 1.36 11.83 9.69
CA SER A 120 2.05 10.56 9.92
C SER A 120 3.56 10.75 9.87
N ASP A 121 4.06 11.52 10.83
CA ASP A 121 5.46 11.87 11.01
C ASP A 121 6.25 10.78 11.77
N GLN A 122 7.49 11.09 12.11
CA GLN A 122 8.35 10.20 12.89
C GLN A 122 7.73 9.83 14.24
N ALA A 123 7.11 10.77 14.93
CA ALA A 123 6.51 10.53 16.23
C ALA A 123 5.33 9.56 16.14
N ALA A 124 4.48 9.72 15.13
CA ALA A 124 3.36 8.82 14.84
C ALA A 124 3.85 7.39 14.54
N LEU A 125 4.93 7.24 13.76
CA LEU A 125 5.51 5.92 13.48
C LEU A 125 6.11 5.29 14.74
N LEU A 126 6.87 6.03 15.52
CA LEU A 126 7.56 5.52 16.72
C LEU A 126 6.61 5.24 17.89
N ALA A 127 5.39 5.76 17.87
CA ALA A 127 4.36 5.43 18.85
C ALA A 127 4.01 3.93 18.86
N MET A 128 4.14 3.23 17.73
CA MET A 128 3.85 1.80 17.64
C MET A 128 4.88 0.94 18.39
N PRO A 129 6.20 1.07 18.16
CA PRO A 129 7.19 0.40 18.99
C PRO A 129 7.13 0.80 20.47
N ALA A 130 6.83 2.06 20.77
CA ALA A 130 6.65 2.53 22.14
C ALA A 130 5.46 1.87 22.85
N ALA A 131 4.43 1.47 22.11
CA ALA A 131 3.29 0.70 22.58
C ALA A 131 3.52 -0.82 22.59
N GLY A 132 4.73 -1.29 22.26
CA GLY A 132 5.14 -2.68 22.34
C GLY A 132 5.09 -3.48 21.03
N LEU A 133 4.79 -2.84 19.88
CA LEU A 133 4.87 -3.50 18.59
C LEU A 133 6.34 -3.70 18.18
N SER A 134 6.69 -4.87 17.63
CA SER A 134 8.04 -5.08 17.12
C SER A 134 8.32 -4.16 15.91
N VAL A 135 9.61 -3.92 15.64
CA VAL A 135 10.00 -3.15 14.44
C VAL A 135 9.55 -3.87 13.17
N ASP A 136 9.65 -5.20 13.14
CA ASP A 136 9.27 -6.00 11.98
C ASP A 136 7.75 -5.94 11.74
N ASP A 137 6.93 -5.99 12.80
CA ASP A 137 5.48 -5.83 12.68
C ASP A 137 5.07 -4.39 12.36
N THR A 138 5.82 -3.40 12.83
CA THR A 138 5.63 -1.99 12.44
C THR A 138 5.86 -1.80 10.95
N VAL A 139 6.91 -2.41 10.40
CA VAL A 139 7.18 -2.41 8.95
C VAL A 139 6.10 -3.15 8.19
N LEU A 140 5.66 -4.30 8.69
CA LEU A 140 4.56 -5.08 8.09
C LEU A 140 3.27 -4.25 8.03
N LEU A 141 2.90 -3.60 9.13
CA LEU A 141 1.72 -2.74 9.18
C LEU A 141 1.83 -1.57 8.19
N ALA A 142 2.97 -0.89 8.12
CA ALA A 142 3.16 0.21 7.18
C ALA A 142 3.01 -0.27 5.71
N GLN A 143 3.53 -1.45 5.38
CA GLN A 143 3.35 -2.04 4.04
C GLN A 143 1.89 -2.45 3.78
N LEU A 144 1.20 -3.01 4.77
CA LEU A 144 -0.23 -3.32 4.67
C LEU A 144 -1.06 -2.06 4.38
N ILE A 145 -0.82 -0.98 5.12
CA ILE A 145 -1.53 0.30 4.93
C ILE A 145 -1.27 0.85 3.52
N GLY A 146 -0.02 0.81 3.07
CA GLY A 146 0.35 1.24 1.72
C GLY A 146 -0.36 0.41 0.64
N PHE A 147 -0.43 -0.90 0.82
CA PHE A 147 -1.12 -1.81 -0.09
C PHE A 147 -2.64 -1.54 -0.12
N VAL A 148 -3.29 -1.45 1.03
CA VAL A 148 -4.74 -1.18 1.09
C VAL A 148 -5.06 0.20 0.49
N ALA A 149 -4.22 1.20 0.69
CA ALA A 149 -4.37 2.52 0.07
C ALA A 149 -4.23 2.47 -1.47
N TYR A 150 -3.31 1.65 -1.98
CA TYR A 150 -3.19 1.37 -3.43
C TYR A 150 -4.45 0.68 -3.95
N GLN A 151 -4.89 -0.39 -3.29
CA GLN A 151 -6.02 -1.19 -3.69
C GLN A 151 -7.34 -0.37 -3.67
N ALA A 152 -7.51 0.50 -2.67
CA ALA A 152 -8.64 1.40 -2.57
C ALA A 152 -8.74 2.35 -3.78
N ARG A 153 -7.61 2.95 -4.18
CA ARG A 153 -7.54 3.84 -5.35
C ARG A 153 -7.74 3.08 -6.66
N LEU A 154 -7.16 1.89 -6.76
CA LEU A 154 -7.33 1.03 -7.93
C LEU A 154 -8.80 0.65 -8.11
N LEU A 155 -9.46 0.17 -7.04
CA LEU A 155 -10.87 -0.20 -7.10
C LEU A 155 -11.76 1.00 -7.45
N ALA A 156 -11.56 2.14 -6.81
CA ALA A 156 -12.32 3.35 -7.11
C ALA A 156 -12.16 3.79 -8.57
N GLY A 157 -10.93 3.74 -9.10
CA GLY A 157 -10.65 4.04 -10.50
C GLY A 157 -11.35 3.08 -11.46
N VAL A 158 -11.27 1.78 -11.19
CA VAL A 158 -11.92 0.74 -12.02
C VAL A 158 -13.45 0.87 -11.98
N GLN A 159 -14.03 1.12 -10.80
CA GLN A 159 -15.46 1.36 -10.66
C GLN A 159 -15.92 2.62 -11.40
N ALA A 160 -15.15 3.71 -11.33
CA ALA A 160 -15.45 4.93 -12.07
C ALA A 160 -15.41 4.69 -13.59
N MET A 161 -14.40 3.98 -14.09
CA MET A 161 -14.31 3.60 -15.51
C MET A 161 -15.49 2.70 -15.93
N ALA A 162 -15.87 1.73 -15.10
CA ALA A 162 -17.03 0.88 -15.38
C ALA A 162 -18.33 1.68 -15.42
N ALA A 163 -18.52 2.63 -14.52
CA ALA A 163 -19.71 3.50 -14.46
C ALA A 163 -19.80 4.47 -15.65
N LEU A 164 -18.67 4.95 -16.16
CA LEU A 164 -18.63 5.79 -17.36
C LEU A 164 -19.03 5.00 -18.63
N GLY A 165 -19.01 3.68 -18.57
CA GLY A 165 -19.25 2.80 -19.71
C GLY A 165 -18.13 2.88 -20.74
N SER A 166 -18.21 2.03 -21.76
CA SER A 166 -17.46 2.23 -22.98
C SER A 166 -18.10 3.41 -23.72
N VAL A 167 -17.81 4.63 -23.32
CA VAL A 167 -17.93 5.74 -24.25
C VAL A 167 -17.03 5.31 -25.40
N ALA A 168 -17.62 4.87 -26.52
CA ALA A 168 -16.89 4.69 -27.76
C ALA A 168 -16.05 5.95 -27.86
N ALA A 169 -14.73 5.78 -27.96
CA ALA A 169 -13.83 6.90 -27.98
C ALA A 169 -14.38 7.85 -29.03
N GLN A 170 -15.16 8.83 -28.62
CA GLN A 170 -15.34 10.01 -29.45
C GLN A 170 -13.91 10.42 -29.67
N ALA A 171 -13.48 10.31 -30.93
CA ALA A 171 -12.15 10.69 -31.34
C ALA A 171 -11.91 12.01 -30.63
N ALA A 172 -11.11 11.96 -29.58
CA ALA A 172 -10.81 13.15 -28.82
C ALA A 172 -10.26 14.08 -29.90
N THR A 173 -11.00 15.11 -30.21
CA THR A 173 -10.51 16.14 -31.11
C THR A 173 -9.19 16.48 -30.47
N ALA A 174 -8.09 16.19 -31.16
CA ALA A 174 -6.76 16.35 -30.62
C ALA A 174 -6.72 17.80 -30.14
N VAL A 175 -6.84 17.97 -28.81
CA VAL A 175 -6.64 19.28 -28.21
C VAL A 175 -5.18 19.53 -28.57
N GLU A 176 -4.93 20.42 -29.52
CA GLU A 176 -3.59 20.92 -29.74
C GLU A 176 -3.09 21.41 -28.40
N THR A 177 -2.37 20.55 -27.71
CA THR A 177 -1.67 20.92 -26.48
C THR A 177 -0.66 21.96 -26.93
N ALA A 178 -0.89 23.20 -26.51
CA ALA A 178 0.10 24.24 -26.71
C ALA A 178 1.47 23.69 -26.31
N PRO A 179 2.52 23.89 -27.13
CA PRO A 179 3.84 23.36 -26.81
C PRO A 179 4.22 23.78 -25.39
N PHE A 180 4.74 22.84 -24.59
CA PHE A 180 5.18 23.13 -23.24
C PHE A 180 6.20 24.29 -23.30
N VAL A 181 5.82 25.44 -22.77
CA VAL A 181 6.72 26.60 -22.64
C VAL A 181 7.34 26.53 -21.27
N HIS A 182 8.64 26.33 -21.17
CA HIS A 182 9.40 26.43 -19.95
C HIS A 182 9.11 27.79 -19.27
N PRO A 183 8.87 27.81 -17.95
CA PRO A 183 8.77 29.07 -17.22
C PRO A 183 10.00 29.94 -17.48
N ALA A 184 9.79 31.21 -17.78
CA ALA A 184 10.86 32.15 -18.15
C ALA A 184 11.88 32.42 -17.02
N ASN A 185 11.60 32.00 -15.81
CA ASN A 185 12.38 32.25 -14.60
C ASN A 185 12.90 30.94 -13.95
N LEU A 186 13.41 30.03 -14.75
CA LEU A 186 14.20 28.92 -14.23
C LEU A 186 15.46 29.47 -13.54
N PRO A 187 15.84 28.92 -12.37
CA PRO A 187 17.06 29.30 -11.70
C PRO A 187 18.27 29.04 -12.62
N ALA A 188 19.33 29.83 -12.44
CA ALA A 188 20.59 29.62 -13.16
C ALA A 188 21.18 28.23 -12.84
N PRO A 189 21.98 27.65 -13.77
CA PRO A 189 22.65 26.37 -13.50
C PRO A 189 23.41 26.41 -12.19
N GLY A 190 23.15 25.46 -11.27
CA GLY A 190 23.76 25.39 -9.95
C GLY A 190 22.97 26.04 -8.83
N GLU A 191 21.90 26.77 -9.13
CA GLU A 191 20.99 27.25 -8.09
C GLU A 191 19.94 26.17 -7.72
N PRO A 192 19.59 26.04 -6.43
CA PRO A 192 18.53 25.11 -6.00
C PRO A 192 17.19 25.52 -6.63
N LEU A 193 16.52 24.57 -7.29
CA LEU A 193 15.18 24.81 -7.79
C LEU A 193 14.21 24.85 -6.60
N ARG A 194 13.80 26.05 -6.20
CA ARG A 194 12.81 26.26 -5.13
C ARG A 194 11.51 26.78 -5.73
N ARG A 195 10.51 25.94 -5.71
CA ARG A 195 9.14 26.32 -6.07
C ARG A 195 8.19 25.66 -5.09
N ASN A 196 7.38 26.46 -4.39
CA ASN A 196 6.42 26.00 -3.41
C ASN A 196 7.04 25.11 -2.29
N GLY A 197 8.24 25.46 -1.81
CA GLY A 197 8.93 24.72 -0.76
C GLY A 197 9.77 23.51 -1.23
N PHE A 198 9.75 23.17 -2.51
CA PHE A 198 10.62 22.13 -3.05
C PHE A 198 12.04 22.67 -3.29
N THR A 199 13.03 21.80 -3.14
CA THR A 199 14.44 22.07 -3.37
C THR A 199 15.04 21.00 -4.27
N SER A 200 16.08 21.37 -5.08
CA SER A 200 16.88 20.40 -5.84
C SER A 200 18.03 19.79 -5.02
N GLU A 201 18.17 20.14 -3.76
CA GLU A 201 19.17 19.54 -2.88
C GLU A 201 18.93 18.03 -2.77
N THR A 202 20.01 17.26 -2.76
CA THR A 202 19.95 15.83 -2.45
C THR A 202 19.57 15.70 -0.97
N LEU A 203 18.42 15.14 -0.70
CA LEU A 203 17.98 14.87 0.65
C LEU A 203 18.73 13.62 1.18
N ASP A 204 19.41 13.75 2.30
CA ASP A 204 19.99 12.60 3.01
C ASP A 204 18.89 11.90 3.80
N TRP A 205 18.08 11.10 3.08
CA TRP A 205 16.97 10.37 3.69
C TRP A 205 17.50 9.25 4.58
N LYS A 206 17.05 9.21 5.82
CA LYS A 206 17.33 8.15 6.79
C LYS A 206 16.04 7.50 7.25
N ALA A 207 16.07 6.19 7.42
CA ALA A 207 14.95 5.47 8.02
C ALA A 207 14.78 5.88 9.50
N TRP A 208 13.53 6.05 9.92
CA TRP A 208 13.22 6.36 11.32
C TRP A 208 13.21 5.13 12.22
N LEU A 209 13.10 3.94 11.64
CA LEU A 209 13.19 2.66 12.33
C LEU A 209 14.56 2.02 12.06
N PRO A 210 15.05 1.13 12.95
CA PRO A 210 16.28 0.39 12.72
C PRO A 210 16.21 -0.43 11.43
N VAL A 211 17.15 -0.21 10.53
CA VAL A 211 17.26 -0.94 9.28
C VAL A 211 17.91 -2.31 9.49
N LEU A 212 17.75 -3.22 8.54
CA LEU A 212 18.43 -4.50 8.49
C LEU A 212 19.92 -4.29 8.35
N ASN A 213 20.71 -5.06 9.11
CA ASN A 213 22.15 -5.14 8.89
C ASN A 213 22.45 -6.24 7.85
N PRO A 214 22.95 -5.90 6.65
CA PRO A 214 23.22 -6.90 5.62
C PRO A 214 24.21 -8.00 6.04
N ALA A 215 25.12 -7.71 6.99
CA ALA A 215 26.11 -8.68 7.46
C ALA A 215 25.50 -9.80 8.33
N THR A 216 24.35 -9.54 8.95
CA THR A 216 23.65 -10.50 9.83
C THR A 216 22.28 -10.91 9.28
N ALA A 217 21.96 -10.49 8.05
CA ALA A 217 20.70 -10.79 7.40
C ALA A 217 20.55 -12.29 7.14
N THR A 218 19.34 -12.81 7.28
CA THR A 218 18.99 -14.19 6.91
C THR A 218 19.15 -14.43 5.41
N ALA A 219 19.21 -15.69 4.99
CA ALA A 219 19.29 -16.05 3.56
C ALA A 219 18.14 -15.47 2.76
N ALA A 220 16.91 -15.49 3.27
CA ALA A 220 15.73 -14.91 2.62
C ALA A 220 15.85 -13.38 2.49
N GLN A 221 16.32 -12.69 3.53
CA GLN A 221 16.56 -11.25 3.50
C GLN A 221 17.66 -10.86 2.52
N GLN A 222 18.76 -11.63 2.47
CA GLN A 222 19.83 -11.39 1.50
C GLN A 222 19.34 -11.58 0.06
N GLN A 223 18.60 -12.66 -0.20
CA GLN A 223 18.05 -12.97 -1.51
C GLN A 223 17.11 -11.87 -2.00
N VAL A 224 16.17 -11.40 -1.16
CA VAL A 224 15.23 -10.36 -1.58
C VAL A 224 15.93 -9.03 -1.87
N LEU A 225 16.96 -8.67 -1.09
CA LEU A 225 17.75 -7.48 -1.38
C LEU A 225 18.52 -7.59 -2.72
N GLU A 226 18.96 -8.79 -3.10
CA GLU A 226 19.65 -9.01 -4.38
C GLU A 226 18.72 -8.81 -5.58
N VAL A 227 17.48 -9.30 -5.47
CA VAL A 227 16.52 -9.27 -6.61
C VAL A 227 15.70 -8.00 -6.67
N SER A 228 15.55 -7.24 -5.57
CA SER A 228 14.66 -6.06 -5.53
C SER A 228 15.24 -4.84 -6.23
N HIS A 229 16.54 -4.58 -6.09
CA HIS A 229 17.17 -3.41 -6.72
C HIS A 229 18.71 -3.49 -6.62
N PRO A 230 19.47 -3.05 -7.62
CA PRO A 230 20.95 -3.12 -7.59
C PRO A 230 21.62 -2.43 -6.40
N LYS A 231 20.98 -1.39 -5.84
CA LYS A 231 21.46 -0.65 -4.66
C LYS A 231 20.75 -1.03 -3.36
N ALA A 232 19.93 -2.09 -3.34
CA ALA A 232 19.11 -2.41 -2.17
C ALA A 232 19.92 -2.62 -0.88
N LYS A 233 21.12 -3.19 -0.98
CA LYS A 233 22.01 -3.44 0.17
C LYS A 233 22.64 -2.17 0.78
N THR A 234 22.46 -1.01 0.15
CA THR A 234 23.02 0.28 0.60
C THR A 234 21.97 1.36 0.83
N MET A 235 20.71 1.09 0.53
CA MET A 235 19.62 2.06 0.69
C MET A 235 18.76 1.70 1.88
N ASP A 236 18.67 2.59 2.85
CA ASP A 236 17.86 2.42 4.06
C ASP A 236 16.42 1.98 3.75
N PHE A 237 15.85 2.48 2.64
CA PHE A 237 14.51 2.09 2.19
C PHE A 237 14.37 0.57 1.99
N TYR A 238 15.27 -0.05 1.23
CA TYR A 238 15.22 -1.49 1.01
C TYR A 238 15.67 -2.28 2.24
N LEU A 239 16.65 -1.77 2.98
CA LEU A 239 17.10 -2.39 4.23
C LEU A 239 15.99 -2.39 5.29
N LEU A 240 15.14 -1.36 5.30
CA LEU A 240 13.98 -1.34 6.18
C LEU A 240 12.91 -2.33 5.72
N LEU A 241 12.52 -2.31 4.45
CA LEU A 241 11.49 -3.21 3.91
C LEU A 241 11.95 -4.68 3.88
N GLY A 242 13.25 -4.94 3.75
CA GLY A 242 13.85 -6.28 3.80
C GLY A 242 13.67 -7.01 5.14
N ARG A 243 13.20 -6.32 6.20
CA ARG A 243 12.76 -6.96 7.44
C ARG A 243 11.57 -7.90 7.24
N GLN A 244 10.79 -7.66 6.17
CA GLN A 244 9.68 -8.49 5.73
C GLN A 244 9.97 -8.99 4.29
N PRO A 245 10.85 -9.99 4.13
CA PRO A 245 11.39 -10.33 2.82
C PRO A 245 10.34 -10.83 1.83
N GLU A 246 9.35 -11.61 2.27
CA GLU A 246 8.28 -12.09 1.40
C GLU A 246 7.43 -10.93 0.92
N VAL A 247 7.09 -9.99 1.81
CA VAL A 247 6.28 -8.81 1.47
C VAL A 247 7.04 -7.87 0.53
N LEU A 248 8.35 -7.68 0.76
CA LEU A 248 9.19 -6.88 -0.14
C LEU A 248 9.24 -7.51 -1.54
N LEU A 249 9.36 -8.84 -1.63
CA LEU A 249 9.40 -9.55 -2.90
C LEU A 249 8.13 -9.32 -3.71
N GLU A 250 6.96 -9.61 -3.13
CA GLU A 250 5.67 -9.44 -3.82
C GLU A 250 5.40 -7.98 -4.18
N ARG A 251 5.71 -7.05 -3.27
CA ARG A 251 5.63 -5.62 -3.53
C ARG A 251 6.52 -5.19 -4.70
N SER A 252 7.75 -5.70 -4.77
CA SER A 252 8.67 -5.40 -5.86
C SER A 252 8.14 -5.92 -7.20
N GLN A 253 7.58 -7.12 -7.23
CA GLN A 253 6.95 -7.69 -8.43
C GLN A 253 5.76 -6.84 -8.91
N ALA A 254 4.91 -6.38 -7.99
CA ALA A 254 3.79 -5.49 -8.32
C ALA A 254 4.29 -4.14 -8.87
N PHE A 255 5.29 -3.54 -8.22
CA PHE A 255 5.90 -2.29 -8.66
C PHE A 255 6.54 -2.42 -10.05
N ASP A 256 7.32 -3.46 -10.26
CA ASP A 256 8.00 -3.71 -11.54
C ASP A 256 6.99 -3.97 -12.66
N ALA A 257 5.92 -4.70 -12.37
CA ALA A 257 4.84 -4.92 -13.32
C ALA A 257 4.13 -3.61 -13.71
N ILE A 258 4.01 -2.65 -12.78
CA ILE A 258 3.42 -1.33 -13.06
C ILE A 258 4.38 -0.44 -13.86
N MET A 259 5.65 -0.40 -13.48
CA MET A 259 6.60 0.59 -13.97
C MET A 259 7.35 0.15 -15.22
N TYR A 260 7.66 -1.14 -15.36
CA TYR A 260 8.60 -1.63 -16.37
C TYR A 260 8.00 -2.67 -17.32
N ALA A 261 6.85 -3.25 -17.03
CA ALA A 261 6.23 -4.17 -17.96
C ALA A 261 5.80 -3.41 -19.22
N PRO A 262 6.18 -3.87 -20.43
CA PRO A 262 5.63 -3.33 -21.64
C PRO A 262 4.10 -3.48 -21.62
N GLY A 263 3.42 -2.43 -22.03
CA GLY A 263 1.96 -2.43 -22.16
C GLY A 263 1.51 -3.38 -23.25
#